data_1123917b07587c00fbcbd0779acd0f49
#
_entry.id   1123917b07587c00fbcbd0779acd0f49
#
_cell.length_a   1.000
_cell.length_b   1.000
_cell.length_c   1.000
_cell.angle_alpha   90.00
_cell.angle_beta   90.00
_cell.angle_gamma   90.00
#
_symmetry.space_group_name_H-M   'P 1'
#
loop_
_entity.id
_entity.type
_entity.pdbx_description
1 polymer ?
#
loop_
_entity_poly.entity_id
_entity_poly.type
_entity_poly.pdbx_seq_one_letter_code
_entity_poly.pdbx_strand_id
1 'polypeptide(L)'
;MLVLVTGVTGLQVGHTATSSNLSVTSLGTVFTASRNSTLEIQISNVGKYLKELDIALAIPPPLVLFGDNHWIRSSFSPGESIDANLTVFAPSSAAGLTLQGSIAATYKVSGETTPSTETHAVSFLVRGWIDLKVYEIAVDPDPVLPGQEITISGSILNRGVIAAMYANVTMDAGNTFAEGSVKPTYVGEIDMNAPAPFSVTAVVDPTASEGTHEATISVYFKDDVQIDHAILVPISFTVASTVPTTETTKASITSELLSNQVFIVGLLTIIILAMVGIYLRGRRRRMDST
;
A
#
# COMPACT_ATOMS: atom_id res chain seq x y z
N MET A 1 -29.72 -24.88 -12.94
CA MET A 1 -29.30 -25.29 -11.61
C MET A 1 -29.75 -24.22 -10.64
N LEU A 2 -30.79 -24.48 -9.89
CA LEU A 2 -31.48 -23.50 -9.03
C LEU A 2 -30.80 -23.54 -7.67
N VAL A 3 -30.12 -22.43 -7.27
CA VAL A 3 -29.54 -22.30 -5.92
C VAL A 3 -30.60 -21.72 -5.01
N LEU A 4 -31.06 -22.53 -4.07
CA LEU A 4 -31.98 -22.12 -3.01
C LEU A 4 -31.18 -21.38 -1.95
N VAL A 5 -31.40 -20.08 -1.81
CA VAL A 5 -30.87 -19.28 -0.68
C VAL A 5 -31.82 -19.54 0.51
N THR A 6 -31.37 -20.37 1.45
CA THR A 6 -32.04 -20.54 2.74
C THR A 6 -31.70 -19.35 3.63
N GLY A 7 -32.68 -18.48 3.87
CA GLY A 7 -32.57 -17.41 4.85
C GLY A 7 -32.37 -17.99 6.25
N VAL A 8 -31.30 -17.53 6.91
CA VAL A 8 -31.08 -17.78 8.34
C VAL A 8 -32.06 -16.91 9.10
N THR A 9 -33.10 -17.48 9.59
CA THR A 9 -34.01 -16.89 10.58
C THR A 9 -33.25 -16.80 11.91
N GLY A 10 -32.90 -15.57 12.30
CA GLY A 10 -32.26 -15.32 13.60
C GLY A 10 -33.16 -15.78 14.74
N LEU A 11 -32.60 -16.57 15.66
CA LEU A 11 -33.19 -16.92 16.93
C LEU A 11 -33.48 -15.65 17.72
N GLN A 12 -34.72 -15.25 17.86
CA GLN A 12 -35.12 -14.24 18.84
C GLN A 12 -35.09 -14.89 20.24
N VAL A 13 -34.03 -14.56 21.00
CA VAL A 13 -34.02 -14.80 22.44
C VAL A 13 -35.03 -13.82 23.05
N GLY A 14 -36.14 -14.34 23.53
CA GLY A 14 -37.16 -13.53 24.20
C GLY A 14 -36.60 -12.88 25.48
N HIS A 15 -36.21 -11.62 25.38
CA HIS A 15 -36.10 -10.74 26.55
C HIS A 15 -37.51 -10.20 26.80
N THR A 16 -37.96 -10.24 28.06
CA THR A 16 -39.11 -9.51 28.53
C THR A 16 -38.86 -8.03 28.23
N ALA A 17 -39.44 -7.53 27.16
CA ALA A 17 -39.28 -6.13 26.75
C ALA A 17 -40.04 -5.28 27.77
N THR A 18 -39.33 -4.63 28.67
CA THR A 18 -39.74 -3.32 29.18
C THR A 18 -39.97 -2.47 27.93
N SER A 19 -41.20 -1.97 27.75
CA SER A 19 -41.57 -1.16 26.59
C SER A 19 -40.63 0.04 26.53
N SER A 20 -39.64 0.03 25.60
CA SER A 20 -38.76 1.14 25.37
C SER A 20 -39.60 2.35 24.93
N ASN A 21 -39.32 3.53 25.53
CA ASN A 21 -39.92 4.77 25.09
C ASN A 21 -39.15 5.42 23.94
N LEU A 22 -37.91 4.99 23.73
CA LEU A 22 -37.02 5.51 22.69
C LEU A 22 -36.73 4.44 21.61
N SER A 23 -36.69 4.91 20.39
CA SER A 23 -36.17 4.15 19.24
C SER A 23 -34.91 4.81 18.74
N VAL A 24 -33.85 4.04 18.59
CA VAL A 24 -32.56 4.53 18.09
C VAL A 24 -32.29 3.90 16.73
N THR A 25 -32.07 4.72 15.73
CA THR A 25 -31.60 4.31 14.39
C THR A 25 -30.25 4.93 14.13
N SER A 26 -29.29 4.14 13.69
CA SER A 26 -27.96 4.61 13.31
C SER A 26 -27.65 4.22 11.87
N LEU A 27 -27.12 5.18 11.10
CA LEU A 27 -26.65 5.00 9.73
C LEU A 27 -25.16 5.39 9.68
N GLY A 28 -24.46 4.89 8.67
CA GLY A 28 -23.02 5.20 8.53
C GLY A 28 -22.15 4.54 9.60
N THR A 29 -22.52 3.35 10.08
CA THR A 29 -21.76 2.61 11.10
C THR A 29 -20.56 1.83 10.57
N VAL A 30 -20.29 1.95 9.27
CA VAL A 30 -19.08 1.40 8.62
C VAL A 30 -18.09 2.53 8.37
N PHE A 31 -16.98 2.51 9.07
CA PHE A 31 -15.92 3.50 8.97
C PHE A 31 -14.76 3.00 8.11
N THR A 32 -13.99 3.93 7.54
CA THR A 32 -12.74 3.60 6.83
C THR A 32 -11.56 4.02 7.71
N ALA A 33 -10.66 3.11 7.95
CA ALA A 33 -9.46 3.36 8.76
C ALA A 33 -8.61 4.51 8.17
N SER A 34 -7.99 5.30 9.03
CA SER A 34 -7.22 6.52 8.73
C SER A 34 -8.04 7.62 8.03
N ARG A 35 -9.37 7.62 8.17
CA ARG A 35 -10.26 8.62 7.57
C ARG A 35 -11.36 9.06 8.53
N ASN A 36 -11.87 10.26 8.27
CA ASN A 36 -13.11 10.73 8.86
C ASN A 36 -14.31 10.12 8.12
N SER A 37 -15.30 9.72 8.89
CA SER A 37 -16.58 9.18 8.39
C SER A 37 -17.73 9.88 9.08
N THR A 38 -18.89 9.93 8.46
CA THR A 38 -20.11 10.49 9.07
C THR A 38 -20.91 9.39 9.74
N LEU A 39 -21.31 9.61 10.98
CA LEU A 39 -22.26 8.81 11.74
C LEU A 39 -23.55 9.61 11.89
N GLU A 40 -24.63 9.07 11.38
CA GLU A 40 -25.96 9.65 11.53
C GLU A 40 -26.74 8.86 12.59
N ILE A 41 -27.27 9.57 13.57
CA ILE A 41 -28.09 8.98 14.63
C ILE A 41 -29.42 9.71 14.67
N GLN A 42 -30.48 8.92 14.66
CA GLN A 42 -31.82 9.42 14.92
C GLN A 42 -32.36 8.75 16.18
N ILE A 43 -32.80 9.55 17.13
CA ILE A 43 -33.41 9.09 18.40
C ILE A 43 -34.84 9.62 18.41
N SER A 44 -35.83 8.74 18.39
CA SER A 44 -37.24 9.07 18.32
C SER A 44 -37.99 8.62 19.56
N ASN A 45 -38.90 9.43 20.06
CA ASN A 45 -39.82 9.05 21.10
C ASN A 45 -40.99 8.24 20.49
N VAL A 46 -41.01 6.96 20.75
CA VAL A 46 -42.07 6.04 20.31
C VAL A 46 -43.10 5.68 21.43
N GLY A 47 -42.84 6.23 22.62
CA GLY A 47 -43.61 5.93 23.82
C GLY A 47 -44.42 7.09 24.36
N LYS A 48 -44.35 7.30 25.66
CA LYS A 48 -45.07 8.36 26.38
C LYS A 48 -44.31 9.70 26.30
N TYR A 49 -44.97 10.78 26.74
CA TYR A 49 -44.33 12.08 26.91
C TYR A 49 -43.23 12.03 27.98
N LEU A 50 -42.03 12.44 27.60
CA LEU A 50 -40.83 12.43 28.44
C LEU A 50 -40.46 13.84 28.90
N LYS A 51 -39.89 13.93 30.11
CA LYS A 51 -39.36 15.16 30.70
C LYS A 51 -37.91 14.93 31.16
N GLU A 52 -37.14 16.00 31.23
CA GLU A 52 -35.76 15.96 31.73
C GLU A 52 -34.94 14.90 30.96
N LEU A 53 -35.08 14.84 29.65
CA LEU A 53 -34.35 13.89 28.81
C LEU A 53 -32.88 14.30 28.72
N ASP A 54 -32.02 13.36 29.05
CA ASP A 54 -30.55 13.45 28.97
C ASP A 54 -30.03 12.26 28.21
N ILE A 55 -29.39 12.47 27.06
CA ILE A 55 -28.88 11.42 26.18
C ILE A 55 -27.39 11.61 25.98
N ALA A 56 -26.60 10.56 26.18
CA ALA A 56 -25.18 10.51 25.92
C ALA A 56 -24.82 9.37 24.98
N LEU A 57 -24.03 9.68 23.95
CA LEU A 57 -23.40 8.70 23.06
C LEU A 57 -21.99 8.40 23.53
N ALA A 58 -21.70 7.13 23.79
CA ALA A 58 -20.37 6.64 24.08
C ALA A 58 -19.80 5.89 22.87
N ILE A 59 -18.74 6.43 22.28
CA ILE A 59 -17.97 5.80 21.21
C ILE A 59 -16.76 5.09 21.82
N PRO A 60 -16.53 3.80 21.50
CA PRO A 60 -15.44 3.03 22.09
C PRO A 60 -14.09 3.45 21.50
N PRO A 61 -13.00 3.48 22.29
CA PRO A 61 -11.66 3.61 21.76
C PRO A 61 -11.34 2.41 20.84
N PRO A 62 -10.49 2.61 19.81
CA PRO A 62 -9.67 3.79 19.52
C PRO A 62 -10.37 4.84 18.63
N LEU A 63 -11.68 4.72 18.36
CA LEU A 63 -12.43 5.71 17.59
C LEU A 63 -12.45 7.07 18.30
N VAL A 64 -12.38 8.14 17.51
CA VAL A 64 -12.41 9.52 18.01
C VAL A 64 -13.63 10.23 17.42
N LEU A 65 -14.49 10.72 18.30
CA LEU A 65 -15.68 11.49 17.93
C LEU A 65 -15.34 12.98 17.89
N PHE A 66 -15.80 13.66 16.86
CA PHE A 66 -15.80 15.13 16.74
C PHE A 66 -17.23 15.63 16.77
N GLY A 67 -17.49 16.59 17.64
CA GLY A 67 -18.80 17.19 17.87
C GLY A 67 -19.41 16.79 19.21
N ASP A 68 -20.64 17.28 19.42
CA ASP A 68 -21.37 17.05 20.64
C ASP A 68 -21.98 15.64 20.67
N ASN A 69 -21.67 14.89 21.71
CA ASN A 69 -22.19 13.55 21.95
C ASN A 69 -23.25 13.50 23.07
N HIS A 70 -23.79 14.67 23.43
CA HIS A 70 -24.68 14.82 24.58
C HIS A 70 -25.84 15.75 24.22
N TRP A 71 -27.07 15.32 24.45
CA TRP A 71 -28.29 16.06 24.11
C TRP A 71 -29.23 16.11 25.28
N ILE A 72 -29.62 17.31 25.69
CA ILE A 72 -30.56 17.55 26.79
C ILE A 72 -31.85 18.18 26.20
N ARG A 73 -33.02 17.69 26.65
CA ARG A 73 -34.34 18.26 26.38
C ARG A 73 -35.15 18.34 27.64
N SER A 74 -35.78 19.47 27.88
CA SER A 74 -36.72 19.63 29.01
C SER A 74 -37.98 18.82 28.81
N SER A 75 -38.37 18.62 27.55
CA SER A 75 -39.55 17.82 27.13
C SER A 75 -39.28 17.12 25.80
N PHE A 76 -39.88 15.95 25.62
CA PHE A 76 -39.79 15.17 24.40
C PHE A 76 -41.10 14.45 24.14
N SER A 77 -41.86 14.94 23.16
CA SER A 77 -43.22 14.47 22.87
C SER A 77 -43.21 13.16 22.10
N PRO A 78 -44.25 12.32 22.17
CA PRO A 78 -44.44 11.19 21.28
C PRO A 78 -44.33 11.62 19.82
N GLY A 79 -43.51 10.91 19.02
CA GLY A 79 -43.24 11.20 17.61
C GLY A 79 -42.17 12.30 17.37
N GLU A 80 -41.67 12.95 18.41
CA GLU A 80 -40.53 13.88 18.28
C GLU A 80 -39.22 13.11 18.07
N SER A 81 -38.27 13.68 17.32
CA SER A 81 -36.96 13.10 17.06
C SER A 81 -35.80 14.08 17.31
N ILE A 82 -34.65 13.53 17.61
CA ILE A 82 -33.35 14.19 17.63
C ILE A 82 -32.52 13.55 16.53
N ASP A 83 -32.09 14.36 15.56
CA ASP A 83 -31.22 13.93 14.48
C ASP A 83 -29.83 14.53 14.70
N ALA A 84 -28.80 13.69 14.72
CA ALA A 84 -27.41 14.08 14.95
C ALA A 84 -26.52 13.55 13.82
N ASN A 85 -25.75 14.46 13.21
CA ASN A 85 -24.72 14.15 12.24
C ASN A 85 -23.35 14.39 12.89
N LEU A 86 -22.60 13.31 13.09
CA LEU A 86 -21.36 13.31 13.83
C LEU A 86 -20.21 12.88 12.92
N THR A 87 -19.03 13.45 13.16
CA THR A 87 -17.83 13.01 12.48
C THR A 87 -17.04 12.08 13.40
N VAL A 88 -16.71 10.90 12.88
CA VAL A 88 -15.88 9.91 13.59
C VAL A 88 -14.62 9.65 12.81
N PHE A 89 -13.47 9.79 13.46
CA PHE A 89 -12.18 9.37 12.93
C PHE A 89 -11.85 7.96 13.43
N ALA A 90 -11.52 7.07 12.50
CA ALA A 90 -11.02 5.73 12.80
C ALA A 90 -9.52 5.67 12.53
N PRO A 91 -8.64 5.50 13.53
CA PRO A 91 -7.20 5.36 13.29
C PRO A 91 -6.87 4.05 12.55
N SER A 92 -5.68 3.96 11.95
CA SER A 92 -5.23 2.75 11.25
C SER A 92 -5.27 1.50 12.14
N SER A 93 -4.98 1.65 13.43
CA SER A 93 -5.02 0.56 14.41
C SER A 93 -6.41 -0.02 14.66
N ALA A 94 -7.46 0.64 14.17
CA ALA A 94 -8.84 0.14 14.26
C ALA A 94 -9.24 -0.71 13.04
N ALA A 95 -8.41 -0.79 11.99
CA ALA A 95 -8.73 -1.54 10.77
C ALA A 95 -9.07 -3.01 11.08
N GLY A 96 -10.15 -3.50 10.51
CA GLY A 96 -10.66 -4.87 10.72
C GLY A 96 -11.45 -5.08 12.03
N LEU A 97 -11.51 -4.07 12.92
CA LEU A 97 -12.21 -4.24 14.19
C LEU A 97 -13.71 -4.00 14.04
N THR A 98 -14.48 -4.81 14.79
CA THR A 98 -15.89 -4.54 15.12
C THR A 98 -15.93 -4.04 16.55
N LEU A 99 -16.42 -2.83 16.74
CA LEU A 99 -16.43 -2.12 18.01
C LEU A 99 -17.87 -1.85 18.44
N GLN A 100 -18.10 -1.79 19.76
CA GLN A 100 -19.44 -1.60 20.31
C GLN A 100 -19.48 -0.34 21.16
N GLY A 101 -20.29 0.63 20.75
CA GLY A 101 -20.64 1.80 21.52
C GLY A 101 -22.04 1.69 22.10
N SER A 102 -22.46 2.73 22.81
CA SER A 102 -23.80 2.78 23.42
C SER A 102 -24.38 4.19 23.42
N ILE A 103 -25.69 4.26 23.36
CA ILE A 103 -26.46 5.46 23.60
C ILE A 103 -27.24 5.23 24.91
N ALA A 104 -26.89 5.99 25.95
CA ALA A 104 -27.58 5.96 27.22
C ALA A 104 -28.53 7.17 27.28
N ALA A 105 -29.78 6.93 27.67
CA ALA A 105 -30.79 7.95 27.85
C ALA A 105 -31.41 7.85 29.24
N THR A 106 -31.43 8.96 29.96
CA THR A 106 -32.12 9.09 31.24
C THR A 106 -33.24 10.11 31.11
N TYR A 107 -34.41 9.80 31.60
CA TYR A 107 -35.60 10.64 31.44
C TYR A 107 -36.64 10.34 32.55
N LYS A 108 -37.64 11.21 32.72
CA LYS A 108 -38.84 10.98 33.52
C LYS A 108 -40.04 10.82 32.60
N VAL A 109 -40.82 9.75 32.79
CA VAL A 109 -42.10 9.60 32.12
C VAL A 109 -43.13 10.50 32.77
N SER A 110 -43.99 11.16 31.96
CA SER A 110 -45.04 12.03 32.51
C SER A 110 -45.95 11.28 33.46
N GLY A 111 -46.12 11.81 34.68
CA GLY A 111 -46.86 11.19 35.77
C GLY A 111 -46.00 10.33 36.72
N GLU A 112 -44.75 10.08 36.38
CA GLU A 112 -43.78 9.34 37.23
C GLU A 112 -42.80 10.28 37.90
N THR A 113 -42.37 9.94 39.12
CA THR A 113 -41.41 10.75 39.89
C THR A 113 -39.99 10.19 39.81
N THR A 114 -39.85 8.90 39.50
CA THR A 114 -38.56 8.23 39.39
C THR A 114 -38.04 8.33 37.96
N PRO A 115 -36.74 8.66 37.79
CA PRO A 115 -36.11 8.60 36.46
C PRO A 115 -35.99 7.16 35.93
N SER A 116 -36.16 7.00 34.65
CA SER A 116 -35.90 5.76 33.90
C SER A 116 -34.62 5.92 33.09
N THR A 117 -33.86 4.83 32.92
CA THR A 117 -32.68 4.79 32.05
C THR A 117 -32.81 3.70 31.02
N GLU A 118 -32.55 4.02 29.78
CA GLU A 118 -32.45 3.08 28.66
C GLU A 118 -31.06 3.11 28.05
N THR A 119 -30.58 1.96 27.58
CA THR A 119 -29.29 1.88 26.88
C THR A 119 -29.46 1.08 25.59
N HIS A 120 -29.04 1.70 24.49
CA HIS A 120 -29.08 1.10 23.14
C HIS A 120 -27.64 0.87 22.67
N ALA A 121 -27.32 -0.36 22.25
CA ALA A 121 -26.02 -0.70 21.69
C ALA A 121 -25.96 -0.27 20.22
N VAL A 122 -24.81 0.27 19.82
CA VAL A 122 -24.49 0.61 18.44
C VAL A 122 -23.19 -0.09 18.06
N SER A 123 -23.20 -0.88 16.99
CA SER A 123 -22.04 -1.60 16.51
C SER A 123 -21.39 -0.86 15.36
N PHE A 124 -20.06 -0.73 15.37
CA PHE A 124 -19.26 -0.08 14.36
C PHE A 124 -18.31 -1.08 13.73
N LEU A 125 -18.23 -1.11 12.40
CA LEU A 125 -17.24 -1.86 11.65
C LEU A 125 -16.22 -0.91 11.05
N VAL A 126 -14.94 -1.14 11.29
CA VAL A 126 -13.87 -0.36 10.67
C VAL A 126 -13.22 -1.18 9.57
N ARG A 127 -13.36 -0.74 8.32
CA ARG A 127 -12.72 -1.36 7.16
C ARG A 127 -11.34 -0.75 6.92
N GLY A 128 -10.38 -1.61 6.61
CA GLY A 128 -9.12 -1.21 6.05
C GLY A 128 -9.21 -0.91 4.54
N TRP A 129 -8.12 -0.48 3.95
CA TRP A 129 -7.98 -0.26 2.51
C TRP A 129 -6.55 -0.57 2.07
N ILE A 130 -6.40 -0.92 0.79
CA ILE A 130 -5.13 -1.27 0.15
C ILE A 130 -4.85 -0.23 -0.94
N ASP A 131 -3.62 0.22 -1.06
CA ASP A 131 -3.15 1.09 -2.15
C ASP A 131 -1.78 0.64 -2.62
N LEU A 132 -1.77 -0.27 -3.58
CA LEU A 132 -0.54 -0.78 -4.18
C LEU A 132 -0.01 0.19 -5.24
N LYS A 133 1.30 0.46 -5.16
CA LYS A 133 2.07 1.19 -6.17
C LYS A 133 3.23 0.35 -6.65
N VAL A 134 3.33 0.19 -7.96
CA VAL A 134 4.50 -0.42 -8.61
C VAL A 134 5.48 0.69 -8.96
N TYR A 135 6.76 0.48 -8.70
CA TYR A 135 7.84 1.44 -8.91
C TYR A 135 9.17 0.73 -9.20
N GLU A 136 10.19 1.51 -9.61
CA GLU A 136 11.52 0.97 -9.96
C GLU A 136 11.45 -0.15 -11.01
N ILE A 137 10.59 0.03 -12.03
CA ILE A 137 10.44 -0.97 -13.08
C ILE A 137 11.68 -0.96 -13.96
N ALA A 138 12.29 -2.11 -14.13
CA ALA A 138 13.40 -2.35 -15.05
C ALA A 138 13.04 -3.45 -16.03
N VAL A 139 13.49 -3.28 -17.28
CA VAL A 139 13.32 -4.24 -18.38
C VAL A 139 14.71 -4.71 -18.79
N ASP A 140 14.93 -6.02 -18.83
CA ASP A 140 16.22 -6.62 -19.17
C ASP A 140 16.04 -7.87 -20.07
N PRO A 141 16.70 -7.90 -21.24
CA PRO A 141 17.41 -6.81 -21.90
C PRO A 141 16.46 -5.77 -22.51
N ASP A 142 16.92 -4.53 -22.64
CA ASP A 142 16.28 -3.48 -23.45
C ASP A 142 17.35 -2.75 -24.25
N PRO A 143 17.39 -2.88 -25.59
CA PRO A 143 16.43 -3.62 -26.44
C PRO A 143 16.56 -5.14 -26.35
N VAL A 144 15.45 -5.84 -26.58
CA VAL A 144 15.35 -7.29 -26.65
C VAL A 144 15.25 -7.75 -28.12
N LEU A 145 15.71 -8.97 -28.43
CA LEU A 145 15.56 -9.56 -29.77
C LEU A 145 14.33 -10.45 -29.88
N PRO A 146 13.71 -10.60 -31.07
CA PRO A 146 12.70 -11.62 -31.32
C PRO A 146 13.20 -13.02 -30.94
N GLY A 147 12.37 -13.78 -30.23
CA GLY A 147 12.71 -15.10 -29.71
C GLY A 147 13.56 -15.11 -28.42
N GLN A 148 13.99 -13.94 -27.92
CA GLN A 148 14.77 -13.82 -26.70
C GLN A 148 13.84 -13.71 -25.47
N GLU A 149 14.31 -14.21 -24.33
CA GLU A 149 13.64 -14.00 -23.04
C GLU A 149 13.86 -12.57 -22.56
N ILE A 150 12.78 -11.94 -22.09
CA ILE A 150 12.75 -10.64 -21.45
C ILE A 150 12.35 -10.82 -19.99
N THR A 151 12.99 -10.09 -19.11
CA THR A 151 12.68 -10.03 -17.69
C THR A 151 12.24 -8.64 -17.32
N ILE A 152 11.06 -8.53 -16.68
CA ILE A 152 10.57 -7.28 -16.14
C ILE A 152 10.56 -7.41 -14.62
N SER A 153 11.33 -6.56 -13.97
CA SER A 153 11.46 -6.53 -12.52
C SER A 153 11.04 -5.19 -11.94
N GLY A 154 10.71 -5.17 -10.67
CA GLY A 154 10.32 -3.95 -9.96
C GLY A 154 9.99 -4.23 -8.51
N SER A 155 9.41 -3.24 -7.85
CA SER A 155 8.97 -3.33 -6.47
C SER A 155 7.51 -2.87 -6.35
N ILE A 156 6.77 -3.49 -5.44
CA ILE A 156 5.39 -3.11 -5.10
C ILE A 156 5.40 -2.58 -3.68
N LEU A 157 4.84 -1.39 -3.46
CA LEU A 157 4.65 -0.81 -2.14
C LEU A 157 3.17 -0.71 -1.83
N ASN A 158 2.76 -1.26 -0.70
CA ASN A 158 1.42 -1.06 -0.15
C ASN A 158 1.41 0.17 0.76
N ARG A 159 0.74 1.23 0.32
CA ARG A 159 0.55 2.48 1.08
C ARG A 159 -0.78 2.51 1.84
N GLY A 160 -1.53 1.40 1.79
CA GLY A 160 -2.78 1.21 2.52
C GLY A 160 -2.58 0.99 4.02
N VAL A 161 -3.63 0.51 4.68
CA VAL A 161 -3.65 0.26 6.13
C VAL A 161 -3.93 -1.20 6.50
N ILE A 162 -4.10 -2.06 5.49
CA ILE A 162 -4.15 -3.53 5.63
C ILE A 162 -3.25 -4.17 4.57
N ALA A 163 -2.79 -5.39 4.83
CA ALA A 163 -1.98 -6.17 3.88
C ALA A 163 -2.79 -6.59 2.66
N ALA A 164 -2.12 -6.65 1.50
CA ALA A 164 -2.64 -7.28 0.30
C ALA A 164 -2.24 -8.76 0.30
N MET A 165 -3.23 -9.64 0.24
CA MET A 165 -3.04 -11.09 0.39
C MET A 165 -2.89 -11.77 -0.97
N TYR A 166 -2.09 -12.84 -1.04
CA TYR A 166 -1.96 -13.72 -2.22
C TYR A 166 -1.58 -12.98 -3.49
N ALA A 167 -0.74 -11.94 -3.38
CA ALA A 167 -0.36 -11.14 -4.51
C ALA A 167 0.37 -11.98 -5.58
N ASN A 168 -0.05 -11.83 -6.83
CA ASN A 168 0.52 -12.47 -7.99
C ASN A 168 0.72 -11.45 -9.10
N VAL A 169 1.90 -11.46 -9.71
CA VAL A 169 2.27 -10.53 -10.78
C VAL A 169 2.37 -11.30 -12.09
N THR A 170 1.74 -10.79 -13.12
CA THR A 170 1.87 -11.27 -14.51
C THR A 170 2.02 -10.09 -15.46
N MET A 171 2.28 -10.38 -16.72
CA MET A 171 2.34 -9.36 -17.77
C MET A 171 1.63 -9.82 -19.03
N ASP A 172 1.19 -8.86 -19.84
CA ASP A 172 0.58 -9.07 -21.14
C ASP A 172 1.09 -8.00 -22.12
N ALA A 173 1.52 -8.42 -23.28
CA ALA A 173 1.88 -7.56 -24.42
C ALA A 173 1.18 -8.02 -25.71
N GLY A 174 0.04 -8.68 -25.58
CA GLY A 174 -0.69 -9.22 -26.72
C GLY A 174 0.18 -10.17 -27.56
N ASN A 175 0.23 -9.96 -28.86
CA ASN A 175 0.99 -10.81 -29.79
C ASN A 175 2.52 -10.58 -29.78
N THR A 176 3.03 -9.65 -28.94
CA THR A 176 4.47 -9.40 -28.85
C THR A 176 5.19 -10.47 -28.04
N PHE A 177 4.48 -11.14 -27.14
CA PHE A 177 5.02 -12.30 -26.44
C PHE A 177 4.55 -13.60 -27.06
N ALA A 178 5.43 -14.59 -27.12
CA ALA A 178 5.09 -15.94 -27.56
C ALA A 178 4.02 -16.53 -26.63
N GLU A 179 3.04 -17.22 -27.24
CA GLU A 179 1.91 -17.79 -26.50
C GLU A 179 2.38 -18.73 -25.38
N GLY A 180 1.84 -18.56 -24.18
CA GLY A 180 2.17 -19.36 -23.00
C GLY A 180 3.58 -19.16 -22.45
N SER A 181 4.36 -18.20 -22.96
CA SER A 181 5.72 -17.93 -22.49
C SER A 181 5.78 -17.13 -21.19
N VAL A 182 4.74 -16.38 -20.86
CA VAL A 182 4.69 -15.56 -19.64
C VAL A 182 4.67 -16.44 -18.41
N LYS A 183 5.63 -16.20 -17.49
CA LYS A 183 5.74 -16.92 -16.21
C LYS A 183 5.34 -15.96 -15.07
N PRO A 184 4.11 -16.09 -14.54
CA PRO A 184 3.67 -15.29 -13.42
C PRO A 184 4.54 -15.52 -12.17
N THR A 185 4.69 -14.50 -11.35
CA THR A 185 5.44 -14.56 -10.10
C THR A 185 4.49 -14.39 -8.91
N TYR A 186 4.49 -15.37 -8.02
CA TYR A 186 3.78 -15.27 -6.75
C TYR A 186 4.63 -14.47 -5.76
N VAL A 187 4.11 -13.32 -5.30
CA VAL A 187 4.77 -12.41 -4.35
C VAL A 187 4.34 -12.74 -2.91
N GLY A 188 3.11 -13.23 -2.74
CA GLY A 188 2.56 -13.56 -1.43
C GLY A 188 1.83 -12.40 -0.77
N GLU A 189 2.12 -12.17 0.49
CA GLU A 189 1.56 -11.06 1.26
C GLU A 189 2.39 -9.79 1.06
N ILE A 190 1.73 -8.66 0.80
CA ILE A 190 2.38 -7.34 0.70
C ILE A 190 1.94 -6.50 1.88
N ASP A 191 2.81 -6.45 2.89
CA ASP A 191 2.61 -5.68 4.10
C ASP A 191 2.59 -4.18 3.87
N MET A 192 1.97 -3.46 4.79
CA MET A 192 1.93 -1.99 4.78
C MET A 192 3.34 -1.41 4.88
N ASN A 193 3.67 -0.47 3.99
CA ASN A 193 4.95 0.25 3.95
C ASN A 193 6.20 -0.65 3.79
N ALA A 194 6.03 -1.93 3.41
CA ALA A 194 7.12 -2.84 3.11
C ALA A 194 7.22 -3.06 1.59
N PRO A 195 8.36 -2.75 0.94
CA PRO A 195 8.56 -3.04 -0.46
C PRO A 195 8.63 -4.53 -0.72
N ALA A 196 7.85 -5.03 -1.70
CA ALA A 196 7.85 -6.40 -2.16
C ALA A 196 8.43 -6.45 -3.58
N PRO A 197 9.63 -7.02 -3.80
CA PRO A 197 10.20 -7.14 -5.13
C PRO A 197 9.48 -8.21 -5.95
N PHE A 198 9.44 -8.02 -7.27
CA PHE A 198 8.94 -9.01 -8.21
C PHE A 198 9.82 -9.09 -9.46
N SER A 199 9.72 -10.21 -10.17
CA SER A 199 10.36 -10.43 -11.46
C SER A 199 9.48 -11.36 -12.29
N VAL A 200 9.06 -10.92 -13.47
CA VAL A 200 8.23 -11.68 -14.42
C VAL A 200 9.00 -11.85 -15.71
N THR A 201 9.02 -13.06 -16.27
CA THR A 201 9.71 -13.36 -17.53
C THR A 201 8.72 -13.77 -18.61
N ALA A 202 9.05 -13.46 -19.86
CA ALA A 202 8.38 -13.95 -21.05
C ALA A 202 9.37 -14.09 -22.19
N VAL A 203 8.99 -14.79 -23.25
CA VAL A 203 9.75 -14.85 -24.50
C VAL A 203 9.07 -13.94 -25.51
N VAL A 204 9.84 -13.04 -26.13
CA VAL A 204 9.35 -12.21 -27.25
C VAL A 204 9.05 -13.12 -28.44
N ASP A 205 7.92 -12.90 -29.11
CA ASP A 205 7.56 -13.72 -30.27
C ASP A 205 8.64 -13.61 -31.35
N PRO A 206 9.09 -14.72 -31.98
CA PRO A 206 10.09 -14.69 -33.04
C PRO A 206 9.69 -13.83 -34.26
N THR A 207 8.40 -13.55 -34.42
CA THR A 207 7.84 -12.73 -35.51
C THR A 207 7.53 -11.30 -35.07
N ALA A 208 7.86 -10.93 -33.83
CA ALA A 208 7.62 -9.58 -33.30
C ALA A 208 8.37 -8.55 -34.17
N SER A 209 7.67 -7.46 -34.54
CA SER A 209 8.25 -6.37 -35.33
C SER A 209 9.26 -5.57 -34.53
N GLU A 210 10.23 -4.98 -35.22
CA GLU A 210 11.14 -4.00 -34.62
C GLU A 210 10.38 -2.74 -34.19
N GLY A 211 10.76 -2.16 -33.09
CA GLY A 211 10.20 -0.91 -32.55
C GLY A 211 9.83 -0.97 -31.09
N THR A 212 9.14 0.07 -30.63
CA THR A 212 8.63 0.15 -29.27
C THR A 212 7.30 -0.60 -29.14
N HIS A 213 7.22 -1.46 -28.15
CA HIS A 213 6.03 -2.22 -27.81
C HIS A 213 5.55 -1.85 -26.41
N GLU A 214 4.24 -1.96 -26.21
CA GLU A 214 3.62 -1.76 -24.90
C GLU A 214 3.31 -3.12 -24.28
N ALA A 215 3.49 -3.20 -22.96
CA ALA A 215 3.04 -4.30 -22.15
C ALA A 215 2.33 -3.77 -20.89
N THR A 216 1.51 -4.60 -20.28
CA THR A 216 0.81 -4.29 -19.05
C THR A 216 1.24 -5.27 -17.97
N ILE A 217 1.81 -4.75 -16.87
CA ILE A 217 2.00 -5.52 -15.65
C ILE A 217 0.68 -5.53 -14.91
N SER A 218 0.20 -6.72 -14.57
CA SER A 218 -1.02 -6.93 -13.77
C SER A 218 -0.64 -7.52 -12.42
N VAL A 219 -1.03 -6.84 -11.33
CA VAL A 219 -0.87 -7.32 -9.98
C VAL A 219 -2.25 -7.68 -9.43
N TYR A 220 -2.50 -8.96 -9.25
CA TYR A 220 -3.72 -9.51 -8.65
C TYR A 220 -3.49 -9.77 -7.17
N PHE A 221 -4.47 -9.44 -6.34
CA PHE A 221 -4.39 -9.67 -4.89
C PHE A 221 -5.79 -9.76 -4.28
N LYS A 222 -5.86 -10.19 -3.02
CA LYS A 222 -7.10 -10.19 -2.22
C LYS A 222 -6.97 -9.25 -1.03
N ASP A 223 -8.10 -8.70 -0.61
CA ASP A 223 -8.21 -7.96 0.65
C ASP A 223 -8.47 -8.90 1.85
N ASP A 224 -8.66 -8.32 3.04
CA ASP A 224 -8.93 -9.02 4.30
C ASP A 224 -10.27 -9.77 4.33
N VAL A 225 -11.21 -9.42 3.42
CA VAL A 225 -12.49 -10.12 3.25
C VAL A 225 -12.50 -11.04 2.03
N GLN A 226 -11.31 -11.34 1.46
CA GLN A 226 -11.08 -12.26 0.34
C GLN A 226 -11.69 -11.81 -1.00
N ILE A 227 -11.93 -10.51 -1.19
CA ILE A 227 -12.35 -9.95 -2.47
C ILE A 227 -11.13 -9.81 -3.38
N ASP A 228 -11.30 -10.22 -4.65
CA ASP A 228 -10.28 -10.10 -5.68
C ASP A 228 -10.14 -8.66 -6.17
N HIS A 229 -8.90 -8.20 -6.28
CA HIS A 229 -8.52 -6.90 -6.81
C HIS A 229 -7.42 -7.05 -7.85
N ALA A 230 -7.29 -6.05 -8.73
CA ALA A 230 -6.19 -5.96 -9.68
C ALA A 230 -5.77 -4.51 -9.88
N ILE A 231 -4.46 -4.30 -10.05
CA ILE A 231 -3.91 -3.05 -10.58
C ILE A 231 -3.19 -3.35 -11.88
N LEU A 232 -3.31 -2.45 -12.84
CA LEU A 232 -2.71 -2.53 -14.17
C LEU A 232 -1.71 -1.40 -14.33
N VAL A 233 -0.49 -1.73 -14.72
CA VAL A 233 0.60 -0.76 -14.89
C VAL A 233 1.15 -0.90 -16.32
N PRO A 234 0.92 0.09 -17.21
CA PRO A 234 1.49 0.08 -18.54
C PRO A 234 2.99 0.33 -18.48
N ILE A 235 3.72 -0.38 -19.30
CA ILE A 235 5.15 -0.23 -19.52
C ILE A 235 5.44 -0.28 -21.01
N SER A 236 6.63 0.16 -21.42
CA SER A 236 7.12 0.02 -22.80
C SER A 236 8.51 -0.58 -22.81
N PHE A 237 8.84 -1.30 -23.89
CA PHE A 237 10.15 -1.88 -24.15
C PHE A 237 10.44 -1.86 -25.65
N THR A 238 11.72 -2.04 -26.03
CA THR A 238 12.14 -1.98 -27.43
C THR A 238 12.51 -3.36 -27.95
N VAL A 239 11.95 -3.74 -29.09
CA VAL A 239 12.37 -4.93 -29.87
C VAL A 239 13.29 -4.44 -30.99
N ALA A 240 14.51 -5.00 -31.05
CA ALA A 240 15.49 -4.69 -32.09
C ALA A 240 15.79 -5.91 -32.96
N SER A 241 16.12 -5.69 -34.25
CA SER A 241 16.47 -6.76 -35.20
C SER A 241 17.89 -7.29 -34.99
N THR A 242 18.76 -6.48 -34.36
CA THR A 242 20.15 -6.86 -34.05
C THR A 242 20.53 -6.32 -32.69
N VAL A 243 21.31 -7.08 -31.92
CA VAL A 243 21.93 -6.53 -30.73
C VAL A 243 22.76 -5.33 -31.18
N PRO A 244 22.56 -4.12 -30.61
CA PRO A 244 23.50 -3.04 -30.85
C PRO A 244 24.87 -3.54 -30.43
N THR A 245 25.74 -3.77 -31.39
CA THR A 245 27.13 -4.06 -31.12
C THR A 245 27.64 -2.81 -30.42
N THR A 246 27.71 -2.86 -29.09
CA THR A 246 28.53 -1.90 -28.36
C THR A 246 29.89 -2.07 -28.99
N GLU A 247 30.25 -1.16 -29.91
CA GLU A 247 31.64 -1.03 -30.34
C GLU A 247 32.39 -0.81 -29.03
N THR A 248 32.90 -1.93 -28.48
CA THR A 248 34.00 -1.85 -27.59
C THR A 248 35.07 -1.18 -28.45
N THR A 249 35.12 0.15 -28.38
CA THR A 249 36.27 0.89 -28.85
C THR A 249 37.41 0.18 -28.15
N LYS A 250 38.05 -0.73 -28.91
CA LYS A 250 39.42 -1.16 -28.57
C LYS A 250 40.21 0.13 -28.64
N ALA A 251 40.09 0.94 -27.56
CA ALA A 251 41.06 1.95 -27.26
C ALA A 251 42.34 1.18 -27.35
N SER A 252 43.12 1.51 -28.37
CA SER A 252 44.39 0.89 -28.68
C SER A 252 45.24 1.02 -27.42
N ILE A 253 45.23 -0.01 -26.59
CA ILE A 253 46.02 -0.13 -25.35
C ILE A 253 47.52 -0.04 -25.66
N THR A 254 47.88 -0.17 -26.95
CA THR A 254 49.24 -0.04 -27.44
C THR A 254 49.83 1.34 -27.30
N SER A 255 49.08 2.47 -27.34
CA SER A 255 49.61 3.82 -27.21
C SER A 255 49.87 4.23 -25.76
N GLU A 256 49.04 3.77 -24.79
CA GLU A 256 49.27 4.06 -23.37
C GLU A 256 50.40 3.21 -22.75
N LEU A 257 50.55 1.98 -23.19
CA LEU A 257 51.66 1.13 -22.73
C LEU A 257 53.01 1.64 -23.22
N LEU A 258 53.10 2.18 -24.44
CA LEU A 258 54.33 2.78 -24.96
C LEU A 258 54.68 4.08 -24.24
N SER A 259 53.72 4.92 -23.91
CA SER A 259 53.96 6.15 -23.16
C SER A 259 54.50 5.87 -21.74
N ASN A 260 53.97 4.86 -21.09
CA ASN A 260 54.40 4.46 -19.75
C ASN A 260 55.80 3.83 -19.73
N GLN A 261 56.19 3.08 -20.76
CA GLN A 261 57.56 2.54 -20.88
C GLN A 261 58.58 3.61 -21.13
N VAL A 262 58.30 4.60 -21.96
CA VAL A 262 59.21 5.74 -22.17
C VAL A 262 59.38 6.56 -20.89
N PHE A 263 58.35 6.74 -20.10
CA PHE A 263 58.43 7.43 -18.80
C PHE A 263 59.27 6.65 -17.77
N ILE A 264 59.10 5.33 -17.70
CA ILE A 264 59.88 4.47 -16.77
C ILE A 264 61.36 4.44 -17.16
N VAL A 265 61.69 4.33 -18.45
CA VAL A 265 63.09 4.37 -18.95
C VAL A 265 63.70 5.74 -18.70
N GLY A 266 62.95 6.84 -18.91
CA GLY A 266 63.42 8.20 -18.62
C GLY A 266 63.72 8.40 -17.13
N LEU A 267 62.88 7.90 -16.24
CA LEU A 267 63.07 7.99 -14.79
C LEU A 267 64.27 7.17 -14.33
N LEU A 268 64.47 5.95 -14.87
CA LEU A 268 65.62 5.09 -14.56
C LEU A 268 66.95 5.72 -15.01
N THR A 269 67.01 6.36 -16.18
CA THR A 269 68.19 7.06 -16.65
C THR A 269 68.59 8.27 -15.78
N ILE A 270 67.60 9.03 -15.28
CA ILE A 270 67.83 10.15 -14.35
C ILE A 270 68.39 9.63 -13.03
N ILE A 271 67.84 8.53 -12.48
CA ILE A 271 68.30 7.92 -11.24
C ILE A 271 69.79 7.44 -11.39
N ILE A 272 70.09 6.77 -12.49
CA ILE A 272 71.48 6.31 -12.78
C ILE A 272 72.48 7.48 -12.89
N LEU A 273 72.13 8.54 -13.61
CA LEU A 273 72.91 9.71 -13.71
C LEU A 273 73.15 10.42 -12.37
N ALA A 274 72.17 10.51 -11.53
CA ALA A 274 72.23 11.02 -10.18
C ALA A 274 73.18 10.18 -9.28
N MET A 275 73.12 8.87 -9.34
CA MET A 275 74.03 7.98 -8.60
C MET A 275 75.46 8.10 -9.08
N VAL A 276 75.67 8.14 -10.40
CA VAL A 276 77.03 8.38 -10.96
C VAL A 276 77.56 9.74 -10.52
N GLY A 277 76.72 10.78 -10.52
CA GLY A 277 77.18 12.14 -10.05
C GLY A 277 77.53 12.11 -8.57
N ILE A 278 76.82 11.44 -7.71
CA ILE A 278 77.10 11.30 -6.28
C ILE A 278 78.40 10.49 -6.09
N TYR A 279 78.57 9.42 -6.85
CA TYR A 279 79.74 8.57 -6.81
C TYR A 279 81.02 9.37 -7.22
N LEU A 280 80.98 10.11 -8.31
CA LEU A 280 82.10 10.94 -8.77
C LEU A 280 82.40 12.05 -7.80
N ARG A 281 81.43 12.66 -7.16
CA ARG A 281 81.62 13.71 -6.15
C ARG A 281 82.27 13.17 -4.86
N GLY A 282 81.85 11.96 -4.46
CA GLY A 282 82.45 11.25 -3.33
C GLY A 282 83.93 10.88 -3.59
N ARG A 283 84.29 10.51 -4.83
CA ARG A 283 85.69 10.18 -5.24
C ARG A 283 86.58 11.42 -5.27
N ARG A 284 86.09 12.57 -5.74
CA ARG A 284 86.83 13.82 -5.70
C ARG A 284 87.21 14.28 -4.28
N ARG A 285 86.28 14.15 -3.33
CA ARG A 285 86.50 14.48 -1.92
C ARG A 285 87.55 13.61 -1.23
N ARG A 286 87.80 12.38 -1.73
CA ARG A 286 88.85 11.49 -1.20
C ARG A 286 90.21 11.75 -1.79
N MET A 287 90.33 12.47 -2.91
CA MET A 287 91.61 12.87 -3.53
C MET A 287 92.10 14.18 -3.03
N ASP A 288 91.28 15.01 -2.41
CA ASP A 288 91.70 16.32 -1.81
C ASP A 288 92.09 16.22 -0.32
N SER A 289 92.13 14.97 0.26
CA SER A 289 92.47 14.73 1.66
C SER A 289 93.73 13.87 1.83
N THR A 290 94.57 13.76 0.79
CA THR A 290 95.97 13.28 0.82
C THR A 290 96.82 14.35 0.26
#